data_2231ff0ddd84638f7989e59096031229
#
_entry.id   2231ff0ddd84638f7989e59096031229
#
_cell.length_a   1.000
_cell.length_b   1.000
_cell.length_c   1.000
_cell.angle_alpha   90.00
_cell.angle_beta   90.00
_cell.angle_gamma   90.00
#
_symmetry.space_group_name_H-M   'P 1'
#
loop_
_entity.id
_entity.type
_entity.pdbx_description
1 polymer ?
#
loop_
_entity_poly.entity_id
_entity_poly.type
_entity_poly.pdbx_seq_one_letter_code
_entity_poly.pdbx_strand_id
1 'polypeptide(L)'
;QEQIGDFMLARQDQIDLTTVMNAESEWAIAEDAKLTELMSRKGENAFDLLGEAEQWFDGYGIDPTQDKPGKSGQPGKGGAPGQISGGFREKRYNNMNERQQNYFDLAKDKRKAAFIRSVGSHENKERLSSLIKSADSAVASHIASAIRNANNSNELKEDLKKIENTLKAKAAAAGLSTEELDREREVAKATIHEGILNQLLAAKDIPGATRYFTENMSELEGRAIPAMKAELRRQTVIEYGSNEASRILKLDPGVWNAELEGIEDAEIRKEARTNLYHMAGWEEKARRKAREDNQNKAYDLIWGEDNPISHVNQLPEEIQKT
;
A
#
# COMPACT_ATOMS: atom_id res chain seq x y z
N GLN A 1 -45.59 31.26 -60.61
CA GLN A 1 -44.11 31.16 -60.44
C GLN A 1 -43.69 31.26 -58.98
N GLU A 2 -44.32 32.12 -58.18
CA GLU A 2 -44.00 32.26 -56.73
C GLU A 2 -44.23 30.92 -55.96
N GLN A 3 -45.36 30.22 -56.16
CA GLN A 3 -45.63 28.96 -55.47
C GLN A 3 -44.61 27.84 -55.77
N ILE A 4 -44.01 27.82 -56.96
CA ILE A 4 -42.98 26.85 -57.31
C ILE A 4 -41.68 27.24 -56.63
N GLY A 5 -41.37 28.55 -56.49
CA GLY A 5 -40.21 29.05 -55.77
C GLY A 5 -40.27 28.68 -54.29
N ASP A 6 -41.39 28.92 -53.61
CA ASP A 6 -41.60 28.57 -52.22
C ASP A 6 -41.51 27.08 -51.95
N PHE A 7 -42.04 26.23 -52.82
CA PHE A 7 -41.95 24.79 -52.75
C PHE A 7 -40.50 24.29 -52.90
N MET A 8 -39.74 24.90 -53.82
CA MET A 8 -38.33 24.55 -54.05
C MET A 8 -37.45 24.98 -52.86
N LEU A 9 -37.73 26.14 -52.26
CA LEU A 9 -37.05 26.60 -51.06
C LEU A 9 -37.34 25.68 -49.84
N ALA A 10 -38.62 25.35 -49.63
CA ALA A 10 -39.02 24.44 -48.53
C ALA A 10 -38.38 23.04 -48.65
N ARG A 11 -38.28 22.55 -49.91
CA ARG A 11 -37.63 21.26 -50.19
C ARG A 11 -36.12 21.32 -49.95
N GLN A 12 -35.46 22.45 -50.34
CA GLN A 12 -34.04 22.67 -50.06
C GLN A 12 -33.75 22.74 -48.55
N ASP A 13 -34.59 23.45 -47.80
CA ASP A 13 -34.49 23.53 -46.34
C ASP A 13 -34.61 22.14 -45.70
N GLN A 14 -35.50 21.30 -46.17
CA GLN A 14 -35.67 19.96 -45.70
C GLN A 14 -34.45 19.06 -46.01
N ILE A 15 -33.84 19.20 -47.19
CA ILE A 15 -32.60 18.49 -47.57
C ILE A 15 -31.43 18.96 -46.71
N ASP A 16 -31.30 20.25 -46.51
CA ASP A 16 -30.22 20.85 -45.71
C ASP A 16 -30.31 20.36 -44.23
N LEU A 17 -31.53 20.41 -43.67
CA LEU A 17 -31.77 19.93 -42.31
C LEU A 17 -31.48 18.42 -42.17
N THR A 18 -31.89 17.61 -43.13
CA THR A 18 -31.61 16.14 -43.07
C THR A 18 -30.14 15.84 -43.17
N THR A 19 -29.39 16.58 -44.01
CA THR A 19 -27.93 16.45 -44.13
C THR A 19 -27.22 16.78 -42.83
N VAL A 20 -27.61 17.91 -42.18
CA VAL A 20 -27.06 18.31 -40.87
C VAL A 20 -27.39 17.30 -39.78
N MET A 21 -28.64 16.82 -39.70
CA MET A 21 -29.03 15.82 -38.69
C MET A 21 -28.26 14.52 -38.84
N ASN A 22 -28.00 14.06 -40.07
CA ASN A 22 -27.18 12.85 -40.30
C ASN A 22 -25.74 13.04 -39.83
N ALA A 23 -25.16 14.22 -40.16
CA ALA A 23 -23.82 14.58 -39.72
C ALA A 23 -23.70 14.73 -38.20
N GLU A 24 -24.70 15.37 -37.57
CA GLU A 24 -24.78 15.48 -36.10
C GLU A 24 -24.88 14.08 -35.42
N SER A 25 -25.62 13.15 -36.00
CA SER A 25 -25.71 11.78 -35.50
C SER A 25 -24.37 11.05 -35.56
N GLU A 26 -23.67 11.14 -36.70
CA GLU A 26 -22.32 10.55 -36.82
C GLU A 26 -21.34 11.20 -35.88
N TRP A 27 -21.39 12.53 -35.70
CA TRP A 27 -20.57 13.29 -34.78
C TRP A 27 -20.86 12.86 -33.32
N ALA A 28 -22.13 12.72 -32.94
CA ALA A 28 -22.53 12.31 -31.60
C ALA A 28 -21.98 10.93 -31.22
N ILE A 29 -21.97 9.99 -32.16
CA ILE A 29 -21.40 8.65 -31.94
C ILE A 29 -19.90 8.74 -31.72
N ALA A 30 -19.18 9.55 -32.52
CA ALA A 30 -17.74 9.74 -32.34
C ALA A 30 -17.40 10.45 -31.03
N GLU A 31 -18.19 11.47 -30.65
CA GLU A 31 -18.07 12.21 -29.41
C GLU A 31 -18.25 11.27 -28.21
N ASP A 32 -19.27 10.43 -28.21
CA ASP A 32 -19.56 9.49 -27.12
C ASP A 32 -18.46 8.46 -26.97
N ALA A 33 -17.94 7.93 -28.09
CA ALA A 33 -16.81 7.01 -28.09
C ALA A 33 -15.53 7.68 -27.55
N LYS A 34 -15.22 8.93 -27.95
CA LYS A 34 -14.06 9.67 -27.43
C LYS A 34 -14.22 10.02 -25.95
N LEU A 35 -15.42 10.43 -25.53
CA LEU A 35 -15.71 10.68 -24.13
C LEU A 35 -15.47 9.42 -23.29
N THR A 36 -15.97 8.28 -23.74
CA THR A 36 -15.80 6.98 -23.07
C THR A 36 -14.31 6.63 -22.97
N GLU A 37 -13.54 6.83 -24.02
CA GLU A 37 -12.08 6.62 -24.01
C GLU A 37 -11.40 7.51 -22.96
N LEU A 38 -11.64 8.82 -23.00
CA LEU A 38 -11.03 9.76 -22.05
C LEU A 38 -11.43 9.46 -20.60
N MET A 39 -12.70 9.17 -20.36
CA MET A 39 -13.23 8.83 -19.03
C MET A 39 -12.71 7.48 -18.49
N SER A 40 -12.19 6.61 -19.35
CA SER A 40 -11.59 5.33 -18.93
C SER A 40 -10.19 5.48 -18.32
N ARG A 41 -9.52 6.60 -18.60
CA ARG A 41 -8.15 6.86 -18.09
C ARG A 41 -8.19 7.26 -16.63
N LYS A 42 -7.23 6.75 -15.83
CA LYS A 42 -7.18 6.94 -14.38
C LYS A 42 -5.78 7.35 -13.93
N GLY A 43 -5.72 8.02 -12.78
CA GLY A 43 -4.47 8.45 -12.17
C GLY A 43 -3.71 9.41 -13.07
N GLU A 44 -2.40 9.24 -13.18
CA GLU A 44 -1.54 10.10 -13.99
C GLU A 44 -1.88 10.08 -15.49
N ASN A 45 -2.45 8.97 -15.98
CA ASN A 45 -2.91 8.87 -17.37
C ASN A 45 -4.15 9.73 -17.67
N ALA A 46 -4.79 10.27 -16.64
CA ALA A 46 -5.91 11.19 -16.76
C ALA A 46 -5.47 12.67 -16.70
N PHE A 47 -4.17 12.95 -16.64
CA PHE A 47 -3.67 14.31 -16.66
C PHE A 47 -3.60 14.82 -18.08
N ASP A 48 -3.98 16.08 -18.28
CA ASP A 48 -4.03 16.75 -19.58
C ASP A 48 -5.14 16.25 -20.54
N LEU A 49 -6.17 15.59 -20.03
CA LEU A 49 -7.32 15.15 -20.82
C LEU A 49 -8.10 16.34 -21.41
N LEU A 50 -8.13 17.46 -20.68
CA LEU A 50 -8.83 18.66 -21.11
C LEU A 50 -8.21 19.22 -22.40
N GLY A 51 -6.87 19.30 -22.46
CA GLY A 51 -6.15 19.73 -23.67
C GLY A 51 -6.37 18.78 -24.84
N GLU A 52 -6.38 17.47 -24.60
CA GLU A 52 -6.68 16.47 -25.64
C GLU A 52 -8.12 16.58 -26.13
N ALA A 53 -9.08 16.79 -25.23
CA ALA A 53 -10.48 16.98 -25.57
C ALA A 53 -10.72 18.21 -26.43
N GLU A 54 -10.09 19.33 -26.10
CA GLU A 54 -10.15 20.56 -26.87
C GLU A 54 -9.58 20.36 -28.27
N GLN A 55 -8.39 19.79 -28.38
CA GLN A 55 -7.75 19.51 -29.68
C GLN A 55 -8.59 18.58 -30.56
N TRP A 56 -9.22 17.56 -29.95
CA TRP A 56 -10.11 16.66 -30.68
C TRP A 56 -11.33 17.41 -31.26
N PHE A 57 -11.96 18.26 -30.45
CA PHE A 57 -13.09 19.09 -30.96
C PHE A 57 -12.68 20.07 -32.04
N ASP A 58 -11.56 20.74 -31.86
CA ASP A 58 -11.06 21.76 -32.82
C ASP A 58 -10.55 21.10 -34.12
N GLY A 59 -10.04 19.88 -34.01
CA GLY A 59 -9.65 19.05 -35.15
C GLY A 59 -10.80 18.31 -35.83
N TYR A 60 -12.07 18.58 -35.45
CA TYR A 60 -13.23 17.87 -36.00
C TYR A 60 -13.11 16.34 -35.88
N GLY A 61 -12.71 15.87 -34.69
CA GLY A 61 -12.60 14.44 -34.40
C GLY A 61 -11.31 13.76 -34.88
N ILE A 62 -10.34 14.55 -35.38
CA ILE A 62 -9.02 14.05 -35.72
C ILE A 62 -8.17 14.06 -34.43
N ASP A 63 -7.61 12.91 -34.05
CA ASP A 63 -6.64 12.83 -32.96
C ASP A 63 -5.26 13.28 -33.50
N PRO A 64 -4.73 14.43 -33.05
CA PRO A 64 -3.46 14.95 -33.56
C PRO A 64 -2.26 14.07 -33.18
N THR A 65 -2.42 13.15 -32.23
CA THR A 65 -1.32 12.25 -31.81
C THR A 65 -1.16 11.07 -32.76
N GLN A 66 -2.19 10.74 -33.53
CA GLN A 66 -2.20 9.61 -34.46
C GLN A 66 -1.80 10.00 -35.91
N ASP A 67 -1.76 11.27 -36.23
CA ASP A 67 -1.35 11.77 -37.56
C ASP A 67 0.18 11.88 -37.71
N LYS A 68 0.98 11.45 -36.76
CA LYS A 68 2.42 11.26 -36.96
C LYS A 68 2.60 10.03 -37.87
N PRO A 69 3.05 10.21 -39.11
CA PRO A 69 3.30 9.10 -40.00
C PRO A 69 4.28 8.13 -39.30
N GLY A 70 3.77 6.96 -38.95
CA GLY A 70 4.59 5.93 -38.37
C GLY A 70 5.79 5.66 -39.32
N LYS A 71 7.00 5.61 -38.77
CA LYS A 71 8.24 5.29 -39.50
C LYS A 71 8.28 3.85 -40.05
N SER A 72 7.15 3.17 -40.12
CA SER A 72 7.03 1.83 -40.72
C SER A 72 5.79 1.81 -41.61
N GLY A 73 6.00 1.66 -42.91
CA GLY A 73 4.96 1.54 -43.94
C GLY A 73 4.05 0.30 -43.82
N GLN A 74 3.47 0.08 -42.65
CA GLN A 74 2.38 -0.89 -42.46
C GLN A 74 1.05 -0.15 -42.52
N PRO A 75 0.09 -0.63 -43.34
CA PRO A 75 -1.26 -0.11 -43.36
C PRO A 75 -1.84 -0.23 -41.97
N GLY A 76 -2.29 0.91 -41.39
CA GLY A 76 -2.82 0.98 -40.04
C GLY A 76 -3.94 -0.03 -39.81
N LYS A 77 -3.78 -0.89 -38.85
CA LYS A 77 -4.88 -1.72 -38.30
C LYS A 77 -5.94 -0.76 -37.75
N GLY A 78 -7.18 -0.98 -38.16
CA GLY A 78 -8.41 -0.27 -37.91
C GLY A 78 -8.38 0.75 -36.77
N GLY A 79 -8.81 1.98 -37.08
CA GLY A 79 -8.79 3.10 -36.15
C GLY A 79 -9.42 2.74 -34.80
N ALA A 80 -8.85 3.30 -33.75
CA ALA A 80 -9.40 3.13 -32.40
C ALA A 80 -10.89 3.54 -32.36
N PRO A 81 -11.71 2.90 -31.52
CA PRO A 81 -13.11 3.30 -31.35
C PRO A 81 -13.18 4.77 -30.96
N GLY A 82 -13.89 5.57 -31.73
CA GLY A 82 -14.01 7.03 -31.56
C GLY A 82 -13.33 7.88 -32.65
N GLN A 83 -12.56 7.25 -33.55
CA GLN A 83 -12.07 7.94 -34.73
C GLN A 83 -13.08 7.88 -35.87
N ILE A 84 -13.45 9.05 -36.39
CA ILE A 84 -14.13 9.12 -37.67
C ILE A 84 -13.07 8.82 -38.73
N SER A 85 -13.07 7.62 -39.29
CA SER A 85 -12.07 7.18 -40.25
C SER A 85 -12.01 8.12 -41.46
N GLY A 86 -10.85 8.76 -41.62
CA GLY A 86 -10.57 9.71 -42.73
C GLY A 86 -11.08 11.12 -42.51
N GLY A 87 -11.22 11.54 -41.22
CA GLY A 87 -11.54 12.91 -40.85
C GLY A 87 -12.98 13.31 -41.17
N PHE A 88 -13.80 13.56 -40.16
CA PHE A 88 -15.17 14.07 -40.33
C PHE A 88 -15.19 15.34 -41.21
N ARG A 89 -14.18 16.22 -40.99
CA ARG A 89 -14.05 17.48 -41.75
C ARG A 89 -13.96 17.25 -43.25
N GLU A 90 -13.13 16.31 -43.70
CA GLU A 90 -12.94 16.05 -45.13
C GLU A 90 -14.13 15.32 -45.77
N LYS A 91 -14.70 14.35 -45.07
CA LYS A 91 -15.74 13.48 -45.66
C LYS A 91 -17.14 14.07 -45.57
N ARG A 92 -17.43 14.88 -44.57
CA ARG A 92 -18.77 15.39 -44.31
C ARG A 92 -18.81 16.91 -44.34
N TYR A 93 -18.03 17.58 -43.48
CA TYR A 93 -18.10 19.02 -43.30
C TYR A 93 -17.76 19.79 -44.57
N ASN A 94 -16.68 19.45 -45.26
CA ASN A 94 -16.26 20.13 -46.47
C ASN A 94 -17.24 19.90 -47.65
N ASN A 95 -18.09 18.88 -47.57
CA ASN A 95 -19.12 18.60 -48.59
C ASN A 95 -20.46 19.29 -48.28
N MET A 96 -20.57 19.99 -47.15
CA MET A 96 -21.74 20.79 -46.80
C MET A 96 -21.67 22.16 -47.47
N ASN A 97 -22.85 22.71 -47.80
CA ASN A 97 -22.92 24.12 -48.18
C ASN A 97 -22.76 25.04 -46.94
N GLU A 98 -22.51 26.31 -47.13
CA GLU A 98 -22.26 27.27 -46.05
C GLU A 98 -23.35 27.28 -44.98
N ARG A 99 -24.62 27.19 -45.38
CA ARG A 99 -25.76 27.16 -44.48
C ARG A 99 -25.77 25.88 -43.61
N GLN A 100 -25.48 24.74 -44.22
CA GLN A 100 -25.36 23.45 -43.52
C GLN A 100 -24.19 23.47 -42.55
N GLN A 101 -23.05 24.04 -42.94
CA GLN A 101 -21.87 24.21 -42.05
C GLN A 101 -22.22 25.05 -40.83
N ASN A 102 -22.91 26.18 -41.02
CA ASN A 102 -23.31 27.06 -39.93
C ASN A 102 -24.25 26.36 -38.93
N TYR A 103 -25.20 25.58 -39.39
CA TYR A 103 -26.08 24.80 -38.50
C TYR A 103 -25.33 23.72 -37.75
N PHE A 104 -24.43 23.03 -38.44
CA PHE A 104 -23.61 21.99 -37.80
C PHE A 104 -22.66 22.58 -36.76
N ASP A 105 -21.98 23.67 -37.05
CA ASP A 105 -21.05 24.34 -36.11
C ASP A 105 -21.78 24.80 -34.85
N LEU A 106 -22.98 25.38 -35.00
CA LEU A 106 -23.79 25.78 -33.85
C LEU A 106 -24.16 24.56 -32.94
N ALA A 107 -24.49 23.45 -33.54
CA ALA A 107 -24.80 22.21 -32.79
C ALA A 107 -23.54 21.63 -32.12
N LYS A 108 -22.41 21.59 -32.86
CA LYS A 108 -21.10 21.16 -32.36
C LYS A 108 -20.64 22.01 -31.16
N ASP A 109 -20.75 23.33 -31.25
CA ASP A 109 -20.31 24.24 -30.20
C ASP A 109 -21.13 24.07 -28.89
N LYS A 110 -22.45 23.83 -29.02
CA LYS A 110 -23.29 23.50 -27.86
C LYS A 110 -22.83 22.23 -27.15
N ARG A 111 -22.46 21.20 -27.93
CA ARG A 111 -21.96 19.93 -27.40
C ARG A 111 -20.56 20.04 -26.81
N LYS A 112 -19.66 20.84 -27.45
CA LYS A 112 -18.30 21.10 -26.96
C LYS A 112 -18.28 21.51 -25.51
N ALA A 113 -19.12 22.45 -25.12
CA ALA A 113 -19.17 22.96 -23.75
C ALA A 113 -19.53 21.87 -22.72
N ALA A 114 -20.43 20.97 -23.05
CA ALA A 114 -20.82 19.85 -22.18
C ALA A 114 -19.71 18.78 -22.10
N PHE A 115 -19.13 18.44 -23.23
CA PHE A 115 -18.03 17.48 -23.33
C PHE A 115 -16.80 17.94 -22.52
N ILE A 116 -16.31 19.15 -22.76
CA ILE A 116 -15.17 19.77 -22.06
C ILE A 116 -15.42 19.81 -20.55
N ARG A 117 -16.64 20.16 -20.13
CA ARG A 117 -17.00 20.14 -18.70
C ARG A 117 -16.92 18.74 -18.10
N SER A 118 -17.39 17.73 -18.79
CA SER A 118 -17.35 16.34 -18.33
C SER A 118 -15.92 15.83 -18.20
N VAL A 119 -15.09 16.06 -19.22
CA VAL A 119 -13.67 15.67 -19.21
C VAL A 119 -12.90 16.41 -18.13
N GLY A 120 -13.08 17.74 -18.01
CA GLY A 120 -12.41 18.54 -16.97
C GLY A 120 -12.80 18.12 -15.56
N SER A 121 -14.08 17.76 -15.34
CA SER A 121 -14.52 17.21 -14.06
C SER A 121 -13.85 15.88 -13.73
N HIS A 122 -13.73 14.99 -14.70
CA HIS A 122 -13.06 13.72 -14.55
C HIS A 122 -11.57 13.90 -14.26
N GLU A 123 -10.87 14.70 -15.07
CA GLU A 123 -9.45 15.00 -14.86
C GLU A 123 -9.17 15.55 -13.46
N ASN A 124 -9.98 16.54 -13.00
CA ASN A 124 -9.84 17.10 -11.68
C ASN A 124 -10.05 16.05 -10.57
N LYS A 125 -11.03 15.15 -10.74
CA LYS A 125 -11.27 14.05 -9.80
C LYS A 125 -10.09 13.08 -9.73
N GLU A 126 -9.51 12.72 -10.87
CA GLU A 126 -8.37 11.81 -10.92
C GLU A 126 -7.10 12.48 -10.36
N ARG A 127 -6.86 13.76 -10.65
CA ARG A 127 -5.76 14.55 -10.06
C ARG A 127 -5.87 14.59 -8.53
N LEU A 128 -7.05 14.86 -8.01
CA LEU A 128 -7.32 14.88 -6.58
C LEU A 128 -7.08 13.49 -5.94
N SER A 129 -7.61 12.43 -6.56
CA SER A 129 -7.41 11.06 -6.10
C SER A 129 -5.93 10.66 -6.08
N SER A 130 -5.15 11.03 -7.10
CA SER A 130 -3.71 10.79 -7.17
C SER A 130 -2.95 11.54 -6.08
N LEU A 131 -3.31 12.81 -5.83
CA LEU A 131 -2.71 13.62 -4.79
C LEU A 131 -2.98 13.06 -3.39
N ILE A 132 -4.22 12.64 -3.12
CA ILE A 132 -4.58 12.00 -1.84
C ILE A 132 -3.77 10.71 -1.63
N LYS A 133 -3.70 9.84 -2.63
CA LYS A 133 -2.91 8.59 -2.54
C LYS A 133 -1.42 8.86 -2.31
N SER A 134 -0.86 9.86 -2.98
CA SER A 134 0.52 10.27 -2.77
C SER A 134 0.76 10.79 -1.36
N ALA A 135 -0.17 11.59 -0.83
CA ALA A 135 -0.11 12.08 0.55
C ALA A 135 -0.21 10.94 1.56
N ASP A 136 -1.13 9.98 1.36
CA ASP A 136 -1.25 8.80 2.23
C ASP A 136 0.04 7.96 2.25
N SER A 137 0.64 7.75 1.09
CA SER A 137 1.94 7.05 0.99
C SER A 137 3.07 7.80 1.69
N ALA A 138 3.10 9.13 1.57
CA ALA A 138 4.08 9.97 2.26
C ALA A 138 3.89 9.94 3.78
N VAL A 139 2.66 10.02 4.27
CA VAL A 139 2.33 9.88 5.70
C VAL A 139 2.79 8.52 6.23
N ALA A 140 2.45 7.43 5.54
CA ALA A 140 2.89 6.09 5.94
C ALA A 140 4.42 5.96 5.99
N SER A 141 5.13 6.54 5.01
CA SER A 141 6.59 6.56 4.98
C SER A 141 7.18 7.36 6.15
N HIS A 142 6.62 8.52 6.47
CA HIS A 142 7.07 9.33 7.60
C HIS A 142 6.75 8.70 8.95
N ILE A 143 5.60 8.01 9.09
CA ILE A 143 5.29 7.19 10.27
C ILE A 143 6.33 6.09 10.45
N ALA A 144 6.65 5.34 9.40
CA ALA A 144 7.68 4.31 9.47
C ALA A 144 9.07 4.88 9.81
N SER A 145 9.39 6.10 9.34
CA SER A 145 10.61 6.82 9.71
C SER A 145 10.59 7.23 11.19
N ALA A 146 9.50 7.81 11.67
CA ALA A 146 9.32 8.23 13.06
C ALA A 146 9.50 7.05 14.05
N ILE A 147 8.94 5.88 13.70
CA ILE A 147 9.10 4.66 14.50
C ILE A 147 10.56 4.23 14.56
N ARG A 148 11.28 4.20 13.43
CA ARG A 148 12.71 3.87 13.40
C ARG A 148 13.57 4.85 14.20
N ASN A 149 13.21 6.13 14.16
CA ASN A 149 13.95 7.22 14.77
C ASN A 149 13.47 7.55 16.20
N ALA A 150 12.68 6.68 16.83
CA ALA A 150 12.09 6.88 18.15
C ALA A 150 13.13 7.24 19.23
N ASN A 151 14.35 6.73 19.12
CA ASN A 151 15.46 7.00 20.04
C ASN A 151 16.21 8.29 19.71
N ASN A 152 15.95 8.94 18.57
CA ASN A 152 16.54 10.21 18.15
C ASN A 152 15.50 11.32 18.20
N SER A 153 15.46 12.06 19.29
CA SER A 153 14.47 13.12 19.53
C SER A 153 14.41 14.19 18.44
N ASN A 154 15.52 14.50 17.77
CA ASN A 154 15.54 15.51 16.71
C ASN A 154 14.91 14.97 15.42
N GLU A 155 15.29 13.77 14.99
CA GLU A 155 14.73 13.13 13.79
C GLU A 155 13.24 12.80 13.98
N LEU A 156 12.85 12.34 15.16
CA LEU A 156 11.45 12.09 15.49
C LEU A 156 10.62 13.38 15.35
N LYS A 157 11.10 14.52 15.89
CA LYS A 157 10.41 15.82 15.74
C LYS A 157 10.31 16.26 14.28
N GLU A 158 11.33 16.04 13.48
CA GLU A 158 11.28 16.34 12.05
C GLU A 158 10.27 15.47 11.31
N ASP A 159 10.23 14.16 11.60
CA ASP A 159 9.26 13.25 10.99
C ASP A 159 7.83 13.60 11.39
N LEU A 160 7.56 13.92 12.65
CA LEU A 160 6.25 14.42 13.11
C LEU A 160 5.84 15.71 12.39
N LYS A 161 6.77 16.64 12.15
CA LYS A 161 6.51 17.87 11.39
C LYS A 161 6.19 17.57 9.93
N LYS A 162 6.86 16.59 9.30
CA LYS A 162 6.57 16.17 7.93
C LYS A 162 5.18 15.54 7.83
N ILE A 163 4.80 14.68 8.79
CA ILE A 163 3.46 14.09 8.88
C ILE A 163 2.42 15.20 8.95
N GLU A 164 2.57 16.14 9.89
CA GLU A 164 1.65 17.26 10.07
C GLU A 164 1.48 18.09 8.79
N ASN A 165 2.57 18.44 8.11
CA ASN A 165 2.53 19.20 6.87
C ASN A 165 1.85 18.42 5.73
N THR A 166 2.09 17.12 5.65
CA THR A 166 1.48 16.25 4.63
C THR A 166 -0.03 16.09 4.88
N LEU A 167 -0.44 15.90 6.13
CA LEU A 167 -1.86 15.83 6.50
C LEU A 167 -2.59 17.15 6.21
N LYS A 168 -1.98 18.29 6.51
CA LYS A 168 -2.55 19.61 6.15
C LYS A 168 -2.69 19.79 4.63
N ALA A 169 -1.68 19.41 3.86
CA ALA A 169 -1.73 19.47 2.40
C ALA A 169 -2.83 18.56 1.84
N LYS A 170 -2.94 17.33 2.36
CA LYS A 170 -4.02 16.39 2.03
C LYS A 170 -5.39 16.97 2.36
N ALA A 171 -5.56 17.51 3.58
CA ALA A 171 -6.83 18.09 4.03
C ALA A 171 -7.25 19.27 3.13
N ALA A 172 -6.32 20.17 2.80
CA ALA A 172 -6.60 21.28 1.91
C ALA A 172 -7.02 20.82 0.51
N ALA A 173 -6.36 19.80 -0.03
CA ALA A 173 -6.68 19.24 -1.34
C ALA A 173 -8.00 18.47 -1.35
N ALA A 174 -8.28 17.68 -0.32
CA ALA A 174 -9.48 16.86 -0.20
C ALA A 174 -10.69 17.63 0.33
N GLY A 175 -10.51 18.88 0.80
CA GLY A 175 -11.57 19.67 1.42
C GLY A 175 -12.04 19.09 2.75
N LEU A 176 -11.13 18.46 3.52
CA LEU A 176 -11.47 17.90 4.83
C LEU A 176 -11.79 18.99 5.84
N SER A 177 -12.75 18.73 6.70
CA SER A 177 -13.03 19.57 7.85
C SER A 177 -11.90 19.54 8.89
N THR A 178 -11.90 20.49 9.82
CA THR A 178 -10.93 20.50 10.92
C THR A 178 -11.03 19.23 11.77
N GLU A 179 -12.24 18.75 12.03
CA GLU A 179 -12.49 17.53 12.81
C GLU A 179 -11.96 16.27 12.11
N GLU A 180 -12.08 16.21 10.78
CA GLU A 180 -11.53 15.10 10.00
C GLU A 180 -10.01 15.12 10.00
N LEU A 181 -9.40 16.29 9.84
CA LEU A 181 -7.95 16.45 9.94
C LEU A 181 -7.42 16.07 11.32
N ASP A 182 -8.10 16.50 12.40
CA ASP A 182 -7.71 16.16 13.76
C ASP A 182 -7.81 14.65 14.00
N ARG A 183 -8.84 13.98 13.45
CA ARG A 183 -8.95 12.52 13.52
C ARG A 183 -7.79 11.82 12.80
N GLU A 184 -7.40 12.29 11.63
CA GLU A 184 -6.23 11.71 10.92
C GLU A 184 -4.93 11.92 11.71
N ARG A 185 -4.75 13.06 12.38
CA ARG A 185 -3.64 13.33 13.29
C ARG A 185 -3.59 12.34 14.45
N GLU A 186 -4.72 12.13 15.10
CA GLU A 186 -4.79 11.17 16.22
C GLU A 186 -4.49 9.74 15.77
N VAL A 187 -5.00 9.32 14.61
CA VAL A 187 -4.67 8.01 14.04
C VAL A 187 -3.17 7.89 13.72
N ALA A 188 -2.56 8.93 13.14
CA ALA A 188 -1.13 8.91 12.85
C ALA A 188 -0.29 8.82 14.12
N LYS A 189 -0.61 9.59 15.16
CA LYS A 189 0.06 9.54 16.48
C LYS A 189 -0.07 8.14 17.11
N ALA A 190 -1.30 7.61 17.19
CA ALA A 190 -1.54 6.29 17.73
C ALA A 190 -0.71 5.22 17.00
N THR A 191 -0.67 5.27 15.67
CA THR A 191 0.12 4.34 14.85
C THR A 191 1.61 4.42 15.15
N ILE A 192 2.15 5.63 15.39
CA ILE A 192 3.57 5.81 15.78
C ILE A 192 3.83 5.17 17.15
N HIS A 193 3.00 5.48 18.16
CA HIS A 193 3.17 4.94 19.50
C HIS A 193 3.06 3.40 19.52
N GLU A 194 2.09 2.84 18.79
CA GLU A 194 1.95 1.40 18.60
C GLU A 194 3.18 0.78 17.93
N GLY A 195 3.69 1.42 16.89
CA GLY A 195 4.89 0.97 16.20
C GLY A 195 6.13 0.96 17.08
N ILE A 196 6.33 2.00 17.90
CA ILE A 196 7.45 2.09 18.86
C ILE A 196 7.33 0.99 19.92
N LEU A 197 6.14 0.79 20.48
CA LEU A 197 5.91 -0.30 21.44
C LEU A 197 6.22 -1.67 20.83
N ASN A 198 5.75 -1.93 19.63
CA ASN A 198 6.03 -3.19 18.93
C ASN A 198 7.53 -3.38 18.66
N GLN A 199 8.25 -2.30 18.36
CA GLN A 199 9.70 -2.35 18.18
C GLN A 199 10.43 -2.69 19.50
N LEU A 200 10.04 -2.09 20.63
CA LEU A 200 10.60 -2.39 21.96
C LEU A 200 10.30 -3.86 22.35
N LEU A 201 9.08 -4.34 22.12
CA LEU A 201 8.70 -5.73 22.37
C LEU A 201 9.50 -6.72 21.50
N ALA A 202 9.69 -6.39 20.21
CA ALA A 202 10.49 -7.21 19.30
C ALA A 202 11.97 -7.27 19.71
N ALA A 203 12.48 -6.16 20.26
CA ALA A 203 13.83 -6.10 20.87
C ALA A 203 13.93 -6.79 22.23
N LYS A 204 12.81 -7.32 22.77
CA LYS A 204 12.71 -7.89 24.12
C LYS A 204 13.05 -6.90 25.24
N ASP A 205 12.93 -5.60 24.99
CA ASP A 205 13.06 -4.56 26.02
C ASP A 205 11.70 -4.35 26.73
N ILE A 206 11.31 -5.34 27.53
CA ILE A 206 10.03 -5.30 28.25
C ILE A 206 9.96 -4.16 29.26
N PRO A 207 11.03 -3.86 30.03
CA PRO A 207 11.03 -2.70 30.91
C PRO A 207 10.86 -1.37 30.15
N GLY A 208 11.56 -1.20 29.02
CA GLY A 208 11.42 -0.04 28.14
C GLY A 208 10.01 0.07 27.55
N ALA A 209 9.44 -1.01 27.05
CA ALA A 209 8.09 -1.05 26.51
C ALA A 209 7.04 -0.71 27.58
N THR A 210 7.17 -1.23 28.80
CA THR A 210 6.24 -0.95 29.92
C THR A 210 6.31 0.53 30.34
N ARG A 211 7.51 1.09 30.44
CA ARG A 211 7.69 2.51 30.74
C ARG A 211 7.09 3.38 29.65
N TYR A 212 7.43 3.09 28.38
CA TYR A 212 6.92 3.83 27.25
C TYR A 212 5.39 3.80 27.16
N PHE A 213 4.78 2.63 27.36
CA PHE A 213 3.33 2.47 27.40
C PHE A 213 2.68 3.33 28.48
N THR A 214 3.27 3.33 29.71
CA THR A 214 2.73 4.09 30.84
C THR A 214 2.81 5.59 30.62
N GLU A 215 3.91 6.07 30.03
CA GLU A 215 4.15 7.49 29.75
C GLU A 215 3.30 8.03 28.60
N ASN A 216 2.97 7.19 27.62
CA ASN A 216 2.28 7.61 26.40
C ASN A 216 0.86 7.03 26.24
N MET A 217 0.29 6.43 27.31
CA MET A 217 -1.02 5.77 27.24
C MET A 217 -2.15 6.73 26.82
N SER A 218 -2.06 8.01 27.16
CA SER A 218 -3.04 9.04 26.77
C SER A 218 -3.01 9.39 25.28
N GLU A 219 -1.91 9.10 24.60
CA GLU A 219 -1.74 9.35 23.17
C GLU A 219 -2.12 8.13 22.30
N LEU A 220 -2.42 7.00 22.95
CA LEU A 220 -2.86 5.79 22.27
C LEU A 220 -4.35 5.82 21.97
N GLU A 221 -4.76 5.25 20.86
CA GLU A 221 -6.17 5.08 20.57
C GLU A 221 -6.83 4.16 21.62
N GLY A 222 -7.96 4.58 22.18
CA GLY A 222 -8.64 3.87 23.28
C GLY A 222 -8.91 2.37 23.00
N ARG A 223 -9.09 2.01 21.72
CA ARG A 223 -9.27 0.61 21.29
C ARG A 223 -7.98 -0.20 21.35
N ALA A 224 -6.82 0.43 21.14
CA ALA A 224 -5.52 -0.25 21.14
C ALA A 224 -5.02 -0.55 22.56
N ILE A 225 -5.39 0.27 23.56
CA ILE A 225 -4.91 0.16 24.94
C ILE A 225 -5.11 -1.24 25.54
N PRO A 226 -6.32 -1.87 25.48
CA PRO A 226 -6.52 -3.21 26.05
C PRO A 226 -5.65 -4.29 25.38
N ALA A 227 -5.54 -4.24 24.05
CA ALA A 227 -4.76 -5.19 23.29
C ALA A 227 -3.26 -5.08 23.61
N MET A 228 -2.74 -3.85 23.67
CA MET A 228 -1.34 -3.59 24.01
C MET A 228 -1.02 -3.97 25.45
N LYS A 229 -1.90 -3.68 26.39
CA LYS A 229 -1.76 -4.10 27.78
C LYS A 229 -1.70 -5.61 27.90
N ALA A 230 -2.56 -6.32 27.18
CA ALA A 230 -2.55 -7.78 27.15
C ALA A 230 -1.26 -8.34 26.54
N GLU A 231 -0.76 -7.76 25.47
CA GLU A 231 0.48 -8.17 24.81
C GLU A 231 1.70 -7.88 25.71
N LEU A 232 1.79 -6.71 26.32
CA LEU A 232 2.82 -6.40 27.31
C LEU A 232 2.82 -7.41 28.46
N ARG A 233 1.64 -7.73 28.99
CA ARG A 233 1.48 -8.72 30.04
C ARG A 233 1.98 -10.10 29.58
N ARG A 234 1.58 -10.52 28.40
CA ARG A 234 2.01 -11.80 27.81
C ARG A 234 3.52 -11.88 27.66
N GLN A 235 4.15 -10.85 27.11
CA GLN A 235 5.60 -10.79 26.93
C GLN A 235 6.34 -10.76 28.29
N THR A 236 5.81 -10.02 29.25
CA THR A 236 6.32 -9.99 30.62
C THR A 236 6.34 -11.40 31.23
N VAL A 237 5.22 -12.12 31.15
CA VAL A 237 5.11 -13.49 31.68
C VAL A 237 6.12 -14.43 31.03
N ILE A 238 6.26 -14.35 29.68
CA ILE A 238 7.22 -15.20 28.94
C ILE A 238 8.65 -14.91 29.37
N GLU A 239 9.04 -13.64 29.40
CA GLU A 239 10.43 -13.26 29.70
C GLU A 239 10.81 -13.54 31.15
N TYR A 240 10.00 -13.08 32.10
CA TYR A 240 10.29 -13.32 33.52
C TYR A 240 10.19 -14.80 33.83
N GLY A 241 9.22 -15.53 33.26
CA GLY A 241 9.13 -16.97 33.43
C GLY A 241 10.34 -17.72 32.87
N SER A 242 10.86 -17.33 31.75
CA SER A 242 12.07 -17.90 31.15
C SER A 242 13.32 -17.60 32.00
N ASN A 243 13.44 -16.35 32.49
CA ASN A 243 14.56 -15.91 33.32
C ASN A 243 14.57 -16.66 34.66
N GLU A 244 13.40 -16.82 35.33
CA GLU A 244 13.27 -17.59 36.56
C GLU A 244 13.56 -19.08 36.35
N ALA A 245 13.06 -19.67 35.25
CA ALA A 245 13.38 -21.04 34.88
C ALA A 245 14.89 -21.25 34.74
N SER A 246 15.57 -20.34 34.05
CA SER A 246 17.02 -20.39 33.84
C SER A 246 17.81 -20.18 35.12
N ARG A 247 17.30 -19.37 36.06
CA ARG A 247 17.86 -19.21 37.41
C ARG A 247 17.73 -20.49 38.23
N ILE A 248 16.51 -21.04 38.29
CA ILE A 248 16.17 -22.22 39.08
C ILE A 248 16.90 -23.46 38.55
N LEU A 249 17.07 -23.62 37.26
CA LEU A 249 17.76 -24.74 36.63
C LEU A 249 19.19 -24.93 37.12
N LYS A 250 19.86 -23.82 37.52
CA LYS A 250 21.23 -23.86 38.08
C LYS A 250 21.32 -24.34 39.55
N LEU A 251 20.15 -24.45 40.21
CA LEU A 251 20.07 -24.91 41.60
C LEU A 251 19.93 -26.42 41.67
N ASP A 252 20.08 -26.99 42.89
CA ASP A 252 19.81 -28.39 43.12
C ASP A 252 18.33 -28.74 42.78
N PRO A 253 18.08 -29.80 42.02
CA PRO A 253 16.72 -30.21 41.70
C PRO A 253 15.77 -30.39 42.87
N GLY A 254 16.30 -30.72 44.07
CA GLY A 254 15.52 -30.86 45.28
C GLY A 254 14.84 -29.59 45.78
N VAL A 255 15.36 -28.41 45.40
CA VAL A 255 14.78 -27.12 45.81
C VAL A 255 13.91 -26.45 44.75
N TRP A 256 13.84 -26.98 43.52
CA TRP A 256 13.13 -26.35 42.41
C TRP A 256 11.66 -26.00 42.71
N ASN A 257 10.95 -26.94 43.35
CA ASN A 257 9.54 -26.69 43.69
C ASN A 257 9.38 -25.56 44.72
N ALA A 258 10.26 -25.47 45.71
CA ALA A 258 10.23 -24.39 46.70
C ALA A 258 10.52 -23.03 46.05
N GLU A 259 11.49 -22.97 45.15
CA GLU A 259 11.81 -21.75 44.37
C GLU A 259 10.66 -21.34 43.45
N LEU A 260 10.02 -22.30 42.78
CA LEU A 260 8.85 -22.00 41.93
C LEU A 260 7.69 -21.46 42.75
N GLU A 261 7.39 -22.04 43.93
CA GLU A 261 6.31 -21.55 44.81
C GLU A 261 6.62 -20.16 45.40
N GLY A 262 7.89 -19.74 45.47
CA GLY A 262 8.32 -18.42 45.87
C GLY A 262 8.01 -17.35 44.84
N ILE A 263 7.67 -17.68 43.60
CA ILE A 263 7.26 -16.70 42.57
C ILE A 263 5.82 -16.26 42.88
N GLU A 264 5.63 -15.00 43.24
CA GLU A 264 4.32 -14.43 43.61
C GLU A 264 3.30 -14.47 42.47
N ASP A 265 3.73 -14.11 41.27
CA ASP A 265 2.85 -14.04 40.10
C ASP A 265 2.57 -15.44 39.55
N ALA A 266 1.29 -15.84 39.59
CA ALA A 266 0.86 -17.18 39.20
C ALA A 266 1.10 -17.54 37.72
N GLU A 267 1.00 -16.56 36.82
CA GLU A 267 1.25 -16.77 35.40
C GLU A 267 2.75 -16.91 35.11
N ILE A 268 3.58 -16.08 35.74
CA ILE A 268 5.04 -16.17 35.66
C ILE A 268 5.50 -17.50 36.26
N ARG A 269 4.96 -17.89 37.39
CA ARG A 269 5.23 -19.19 38.04
C ARG A 269 4.92 -20.36 37.12
N LYS A 270 3.75 -20.35 36.51
CA LYS A 270 3.34 -21.37 35.53
C LYS A 270 4.29 -21.46 34.34
N GLU A 271 4.63 -20.33 33.78
CA GLU A 271 5.56 -20.24 32.65
C GLU A 271 6.97 -20.70 33.04
N ALA A 272 7.47 -20.27 34.20
CA ALA A 272 8.75 -20.70 34.74
C ALA A 272 8.80 -22.21 34.94
N ARG A 273 7.74 -22.80 35.49
CA ARG A 273 7.63 -24.24 35.66
C ARG A 273 7.71 -24.99 34.33
N THR A 274 6.94 -24.54 33.34
CA THR A 274 6.91 -25.17 32.03
C THR A 274 8.28 -25.12 31.37
N ASN A 275 8.93 -23.95 31.39
CA ASN A 275 10.24 -23.74 30.78
C ASN A 275 11.34 -24.52 31.53
N LEU A 276 11.30 -24.54 32.85
CA LEU A 276 12.26 -25.28 33.68
C LEU A 276 12.28 -26.79 33.34
N TYR A 277 11.12 -27.42 33.33
CA TYR A 277 11.06 -28.86 33.01
C TYR A 277 11.42 -29.15 31.56
N HIS A 278 11.10 -28.25 30.66
CA HIS A 278 11.49 -28.38 29.28
C HIS A 278 13.02 -28.29 29.11
N MET A 279 13.66 -27.29 29.72
CA MET A 279 15.12 -27.12 29.70
C MET A 279 15.84 -28.29 30.38
N ALA A 280 15.35 -28.75 31.52
CA ALA A 280 15.92 -29.92 32.24
C ALA A 280 15.88 -31.18 31.36
N GLY A 281 14.77 -31.43 30.69
CA GLY A 281 14.63 -32.56 29.77
C GLY A 281 15.59 -32.48 28.56
N TRP A 282 15.87 -31.30 28.08
CA TRP A 282 16.87 -31.09 27.02
C TRP A 282 18.30 -31.30 27.51
N GLU A 283 18.64 -30.82 28.71
CA GLU A 283 19.96 -31.07 29.31
C GLU A 283 20.21 -32.55 29.56
N GLU A 284 19.21 -33.30 30.06
CA GLU A 284 19.34 -34.73 30.26
C GLU A 284 19.55 -35.47 28.94
N LYS A 285 18.80 -35.13 27.89
CA LYS A 285 19.00 -35.70 26.57
C LYS A 285 20.41 -35.38 26.01
N ALA A 286 20.87 -34.14 26.18
CA ALA A 286 22.19 -33.73 25.74
C ALA A 286 23.31 -34.48 26.48
N ARG A 287 23.19 -34.65 27.79
CA ARG A 287 24.12 -35.44 28.61
C ARG A 287 24.13 -36.93 28.20
N ARG A 288 22.94 -37.50 27.97
CA ARG A 288 22.82 -38.88 27.48
C ARG A 288 23.51 -39.07 26.13
N LYS A 289 23.27 -38.16 25.17
CA LYS A 289 23.91 -38.20 23.87
C LYS A 289 25.42 -38.04 23.98
N ALA A 290 25.92 -37.12 24.80
CA ALA A 290 27.34 -36.94 25.04
C ALA A 290 28.00 -38.20 25.63
N ARG A 291 27.30 -38.92 26.53
CA ARG A 291 27.77 -40.22 27.04
C ARG A 291 27.83 -41.27 25.95
N GLU A 292 26.78 -41.39 25.15
CA GLU A 292 26.74 -42.31 23.99
C GLU A 292 27.88 -42.01 22.98
N ASP A 293 28.10 -40.74 22.67
CA ASP A 293 29.19 -40.32 21.77
C ASP A 293 30.57 -40.60 22.35
N ASN A 294 30.75 -40.39 23.68
CA ASN A 294 32.01 -40.74 24.36
C ASN A 294 32.25 -42.25 24.45
N GLN A 295 31.18 -43.03 24.70
CA GLN A 295 31.29 -44.51 24.69
C GLN A 295 31.66 -45.02 23.29
N ASN A 296 31.06 -44.48 22.24
CA ASN A 296 31.40 -44.85 20.88
C ASN A 296 32.87 -44.48 20.53
N LYS A 297 33.33 -43.29 20.91
CA LYS A 297 34.74 -42.89 20.76
C LYS A 297 35.68 -43.78 21.54
N ALA A 298 35.33 -44.17 22.77
CA ALA A 298 36.12 -45.12 23.55
C ALA A 298 36.19 -46.48 22.85
N TYR A 299 35.04 -46.94 22.34
CA TYR A 299 34.96 -48.20 21.58
C TYR A 299 35.88 -48.21 20.37
N ASP A 300 35.81 -47.10 19.56
CA ASP A 300 36.65 -46.94 18.37
C ASP A 300 38.16 -46.89 18.70
N LEU A 301 38.52 -46.26 19.84
CA LEU A 301 39.91 -46.20 20.31
C LEU A 301 40.43 -47.53 20.83
N ILE A 302 39.56 -48.37 21.45
CA ILE A 302 39.94 -49.69 22.02
C ILE A 302 39.96 -50.74 20.93
N TRP A 303 39.03 -50.70 19.98
CA TRP A 303 38.83 -51.75 18.99
C TRP A 303 39.07 -51.31 17.55
N GLY A 304 39.45 -50.06 17.30
CA GLY A 304 39.73 -49.55 15.97
C GLY A 304 41.00 -50.14 15.41
N GLU A 305 41.01 -50.35 14.08
CA GLU A 305 42.10 -51.03 13.38
C GLU A 305 43.43 -50.24 13.36
N ASP A 306 43.41 -48.92 13.53
CA ASP A 306 44.56 -48.04 13.29
C ASP A 306 45.51 -47.89 14.49
N ASN A 307 45.06 -48.09 15.76
CA ASN A 307 45.93 -48.02 16.96
C ASN A 307 45.18 -48.42 18.24
N PRO A 308 44.91 -49.68 18.51
CA PRO A 308 44.12 -50.09 19.70
C PRO A 308 44.89 -49.78 20.99
N ILE A 309 44.22 -49.04 21.89
CA ILE A 309 44.74 -48.76 23.22
C ILE A 309 44.49 -49.99 24.13
N SER A 310 45.57 -50.42 24.85
CA SER A 310 45.53 -51.59 25.69
C SER A 310 45.16 -51.30 27.18
N HIS A 311 45.12 -50.04 27.59
CA HIS A 311 44.83 -49.62 28.95
C HIS A 311 43.93 -48.38 29.00
N VAL A 312 42.96 -48.31 29.97
CA VAL A 312 42.05 -47.23 30.20
C VAL A 312 42.76 -45.88 30.40
N ASN A 313 43.92 -45.87 30.98
CA ASN A 313 44.75 -44.66 31.18
C ASN A 313 45.27 -44.03 29.89
N GLN A 314 45.12 -44.68 28.76
CA GLN A 314 45.48 -44.15 27.42
C GLN A 314 44.27 -43.44 26.76
N LEU A 315 43.07 -43.54 27.34
CA LEU A 315 41.91 -42.79 26.90
C LEU A 315 42.08 -41.31 27.23
N PRO A 316 41.59 -40.41 26.41
CA PRO A 316 41.51 -38.99 26.75
C PRO A 316 40.77 -38.78 28.09
N GLU A 317 41.24 -37.82 28.90
CA GLU A 317 40.73 -37.61 30.28
C GLU A 317 39.21 -37.31 30.28
N GLU A 318 38.69 -36.70 29.24
CA GLU A 318 37.26 -36.43 29.02
C GLU A 318 36.43 -37.72 28.91
N ILE A 319 37.02 -38.78 28.34
CA ILE A 319 36.38 -40.10 28.17
C ILE A 319 36.51 -40.95 29.44
N GLN A 320 37.63 -40.80 30.17
CA GLN A 320 37.84 -41.54 31.41
C GLN A 320 36.86 -41.21 32.53
N LYS A 321 36.27 -40.02 32.51
CA LYS A 321 35.33 -39.48 33.52
C LYS A 321 33.86 -39.74 33.19
N THR A 322 33.54 -40.38 32.07
CA THR A 322 32.17 -40.68 31.64
C THR A 322 31.76 -42.07 32.04
#